data_d2a217eedbc9bd1f8a84b076e9ac45fe
#
_entry.id   d2a217eedbc9bd1f8a84b076e9ac45fe
#
_cell.length_a   1.000
_cell.length_b   1.000
_cell.length_c   1.000
_cell.angle_alpha   90.00
_cell.angle_beta   90.00
_cell.angle_gamma   90.00
#
_symmetry.space_group_name_H-M   'P 1'
#
loop_
_entity.id
_entity.type
_entity.pdbx_description
1 polymer ?
#
loop_
_entity_poly.entity_id
_entity_poly.type
_entity_poly.pdbx_seq_one_letter_code
_entity_poly.pdbx_strand_id
1 'polypeptide(L)' 'METFRNKIISELKKNQAGYTISELSKKLKLSRQTIANCFAFLEGAQKVNIRQAGMAKIYYWSKKWMF' A
#
# COMPACT_ATOMS: atom_id res chain seq x y z
N MET A 1 -5.69 18.09 6.26
CA MET A 1 -6.14 17.06 7.20
C MET A 1 -5.56 15.71 6.81
N GLU A 2 -4.94 15.05 7.74
CA GLU A 2 -4.33 13.78 7.44
C GLU A 2 -5.34 12.65 7.45
N THR A 3 -5.29 11.82 6.42
CA THR A 3 -6.22 10.72 6.27
C THR A 3 -5.48 9.39 6.40
N PHE A 4 -6.25 8.31 6.53
CA PHE A 4 -5.63 6.99 6.53
C PHE A 4 -4.84 6.73 5.23
N ARG A 5 -5.25 7.35 4.14
CA ARG A 5 -4.54 7.20 2.87
C ARG A 5 -3.12 7.74 2.97
N ASN A 6 -2.95 8.88 3.60
CA ASN A 6 -1.62 9.46 3.78
C ASN A 6 -0.74 8.56 4.64
N LYS A 7 -1.32 7.94 5.66
CA LYS A 7 -0.58 7.01 6.50
C LYS A 7 -0.11 5.81 5.71
N ILE A 8 -0.98 5.28 4.86
CA ILE A 8 -0.63 4.12 4.04
C ILE A 8 0.49 4.48 3.08
N ILE A 9 0.38 5.62 2.41
CA ILE A 9 1.40 6.07 1.47
C ILE A 9 2.73 6.26 2.17
N SER A 10 2.71 6.87 3.34
CA SER A 10 3.93 7.10 4.10
C SER A 10 4.63 5.79 4.44
N GLU A 11 3.86 4.79 4.87
CA GLU A 11 4.44 3.49 5.19
C GLU A 11 5.03 2.81 3.96
N LEU A 12 4.35 2.90 2.84
CA LEU A 12 4.86 2.30 1.61
C LEU A 12 6.17 2.94 1.17
N LYS A 13 6.28 4.25 1.33
CA LYS A 13 7.51 4.95 0.97
C LYS A 13 8.66 4.58 1.89
N LYS A 14 8.37 4.30 3.15
CA LYS A 14 9.39 3.94 4.12
C LYS A 14 9.93 2.54 3.90
N ASN A 15 9.09 1.63 3.43
CA ASN A 15 9.47 0.23 3.27
C ASN A 15 9.39 -0.16 1.80
N GLN A 16 10.53 -0.15 1.14
CA GLN A 16 10.59 -0.44 -0.29
C GLN A 16 10.26 -1.90 -0.61
N ALA A 17 10.36 -2.77 0.37
CA ALA A 17 9.97 -4.17 0.16
C ALA A 17 8.46 -4.33 0.02
N GLY A 18 7.72 -3.36 0.52
CA GLY A 18 6.27 -3.38 0.38
C GLY A 18 5.56 -4.05 1.53
N TYR A 19 4.25 -4.06 1.44
CA TYR A 19 3.40 -4.62 2.48
C TYR A 19 2.26 -5.41 1.86
N THR A 20 1.80 -6.43 2.58
CA THR A 20 0.51 -7.04 2.26
C THR A 20 -0.58 -6.23 2.95
N ILE A 21 -1.83 -6.46 2.52
CA ILE A 21 -2.97 -5.81 3.15
C ILE A 21 -3.04 -6.19 4.63
N SER A 22 -2.79 -7.46 4.94
CA SER A 22 -2.84 -7.91 6.34
C SER A 22 -1.80 -7.22 7.20
N GLU A 23 -0.60 -7.06 6.67
CA GLU A 23 0.47 -6.41 7.44
C GLU A 23 0.13 -4.96 7.74
N LEU A 24 -0.34 -4.23 6.74
CA LEU A 24 -0.70 -2.84 6.95
C LEU A 24 -1.91 -2.70 7.87
N SER A 25 -2.87 -3.61 7.72
CA SER A 25 -4.04 -3.59 8.58
C SER A 25 -3.64 -3.68 10.06
N LYS A 26 -2.71 -4.57 10.36
CA LYS A 26 -2.24 -4.74 11.73
C LYS A 26 -1.39 -3.57 12.19
N LYS A 27 -0.53 -3.08 11.33
CA LYS A 27 0.39 -2.01 11.69
C LYS A 27 -0.32 -0.70 11.94
N LEU A 28 -1.27 -0.37 11.09
CA LEU A 28 -1.97 0.91 11.18
C LEU A 28 -3.29 0.81 11.91
N LYS A 29 -3.68 -0.40 12.32
CA LYS A 29 -4.93 -0.63 13.03
C LYS A 29 -6.14 -0.18 12.21
N LEU A 30 -6.09 -0.43 10.93
CA LEU A 30 -7.18 -0.13 10.01
C LEU A 30 -7.78 -1.44 9.51
N SER A 31 -9.04 -1.40 9.08
CA SER A 31 -9.68 -2.58 8.54
C SER A 31 -9.03 -2.96 7.20
N ARG A 32 -9.09 -4.26 6.89
CA ARG A 32 -8.56 -4.73 5.61
C ARG A 32 -9.31 -4.11 4.44
N GLN A 33 -10.60 -3.88 4.61
CA GLN A 33 -11.40 -3.27 3.55
C GLN A 33 -10.92 -1.85 3.25
N THR A 34 -10.62 -1.09 4.29
CA THR A 34 -10.10 0.26 4.14
C THR A 34 -8.78 0.26 3.38
N ILE A 35 -7.89 -0.66 3.76
CA ILE A 35 -6.59 -0.78 3.10
C ILE A 35 -6.77 -1.19 1.65
N ALA A 36 -7.64 -2.17 1.40
CA ALA A 36 -7.87 -2.65 0.05
C ALA A 36 -8.43 -1.55 -0.85
N ASN A 37 -9.36 -0.75 -0.33
CA ASN A 37 -9.93 0.36 -1.10
C ASN A 37 -8.85 1.38 -1.45
N CYS A 38 -7.98 1.68 -0.51
CA CYS A 38 -6.89 2.62 -0.76
C CYS A 38 -5.93 2.07 -1.81
N PHE A 39 -5.58 0.80 -1.71
CA PHE A 39 -4.68 0.18 -2.68
C PHE A 39 -5.30 0.16 -4.07
N ALA A 40 -6.60 -0.10 -4.17
CA ALA A 40 -7.28 -0.07 -5.46
C ALA A 40 -7.18 1.31 -6.09
N PHE A 41 -7.35 2.35 -5.29
CA PHE A 41 -7.22 3.72 -5.77
C PHE A 41 -5.79 4.00 -6.23
N LEU A 42 -4.81 3.61 -5.42
CA LEU A 42 -3.41 3.87 -5.76
C LEU A 42 -2.96 3.06 -6.97
N GLU A 43 -3.46 1.85 -7.10
CA GLU A 43 -3.14 1.03 -8.26
C GLU A 43 -3.72 1.64 -9.53
N GLY A 44 -4.94 2.14 -9.47
CA GLY A 44 -5.55 2.81 -10.60
C GLY A 44 -4.79 4.07 -10.99
N ALA A 45 -4.18 4.73 -10.02
CA ALA A 45 -3.36 5.91 -10.28
C ALA A 45 -1.91 5.54 -10.63
N GLN A 46 -1.60 4.26 -10.69
CA GLN A 46 -0.27 3.73 -11.01
C GLN A 46 0.82 4.16 -10.03
N LYS A 47 0.41 4.38 -8.79
CA LYS A 47 1.36 4.81 -7.75
C LYS A 47 1.91 3.65 -6.95
N VAL A 48 1.30 2.48 -7.05
CA VAL A 48 1.80 1.28 -6.41
C VAL A 48 1.88 0.17 -7.43
N ASN A 49 2.78 -0.76 -7.19
CA ASN A 49 2.89 -1.99 -7.97
C ASN A 49 2.52 -3.17 -7.09
N ILE A 50 2.10 -4.24 -7.73
CA ILE A 50 1.73 -5.45 -7.02
C ILE A 50 2.68 -6.56 -7.43
N ARG A 51 3.17 -7.28 -6.43
CA ARG A 51 4.02 -8.43 -6.65
C ARG A 51 3.38 -9.61 -5.95
N GLN A 52 3.19 -10.68 -6.66
CA GLN A 52 2.60 -11.87 -6.07
C GLN A 52 3.70 -12.81 -5.61
N ALA A 53 3.61 -13.19 -4.34
CA ALA A 53 4.56 -14.13 -3.76
C ALA A 53 3.73 -15.26 -3.16
N GLY A 54 3.67 -16.39 -3.86
CA GLY A 54 2.79 -17.48 -3.45
C GLY A 54 1.35 -17.03 -3.49
N MET A 55 0.67 -17.14 -2.36
CA MET A 55 -0.74 -16.73 -2.25
C MET A 55 -0.91 -15.33 -1.72
N ALA A 56 0.17 -14.62 -1.50
CA ALA A 56 0.11 -13.28 -0.96
C ALA A 56 0.41 -12.25 -2.03
N LYS A 57 -0.25 -11.10 -1.95
CA LYS A 57 0.02 -9.98 -2.83
C LYS A 57 0.74 -8.90 -2.04
N ILE A 58 1.90 -8.50 -2.53
CA ILE A 58 2.69 -7.47 -1.88
C ILE A 58 2.55 -6.19 -2.67
N TYR A 59 2.14 -5.14 -2.00
CA TYR A 59 1.99 -3.83 -2.61
C TYR A 59 3.17 -2.96 -2.21
N TYR A 60 3.80 -2.32 -3.19
CA TYR A 60 4.93 -1.46 -2.89
C TYR A 60 4.83 -0.19 -3.72
N TRP A 61 5.47 0.86 -3.22
CA TRP A 61 5.42 2.16 -3.87
C TRP A 61 6.17 2.11 -5.19
N SER A 62 5.55 2.64 -6.22
CA SER A 62 6.16 2.66 -7.55
C SER A 62 7.24 3.72 -7.61
N LYS A 63 8.44 3.32 -7.99
CA LYS A 63 9.55 4.25 -8.14
C LYS A 63 9.52 5.03 -9.44
N LYS A 64 8.60 4.67 -10.32
CA LYS A 64 8.50 5.36 -11.60
C LYS A 64 8.11 6.82 -11.44
N TRP A 65 7.59 7.17 -10.28
CA TRP A 65 7.15 8.52 -10.00
C TRP A 65 8.22 9.37 -9.35
N MET A 66 9.45 8.88 -9.33
CA MET A 66 10.54 9.51 -8.62
C MET A 66 11.47 10.27 -9.56
N PHE A 67 10.97 10.72 -10.64
CA PHE A 67 11.82 11.55 -11.48
C PHE A 67 11.22 12.76 -11.99
#